data_36ec2203f98b306ef2a98dbf9f4b5da9
#
_entry.id   36ec2203f98b306ef2a98dbf9f4b5da9
#
_cell.length_a   1.000
_cell.length_b   1.000
_cell.length_c   1.000
_cell.angle_alpha   90.00
_cell.angle_beta   90.00
_cell.angle_gamma   90.00
#
_symmetry.space_group_name_H-M   'P 1'
#
loop_
_entity.id
_entity.type
_entity.pdbx_description
1 polymer ?
#
loop_
_entity_poly.entity_id
_entity_poly.type
_entity_poly.pdbx_seq_one_letter_code
_entity_poly.pdbx_strand_id
1 'polypeptide(L)'
;YGHLGYIQYLYQYHHLPDFSPEFMGQYYHPPLFYIVGAIILQLFYHGTDNLNLINAFEMLQYVNMVFSVLISVFLYRILKQLKISEKLLCCLTALVSFFPTLFFLGAQLNNDCLMTLFCVMALFYTLRWHSDPNTGNIMKIAAAIIFATLSKTSGVLIAPGVGAVFLYHLIKTKDRKALLKQYILFAVICIPLSLSWVLRNLILYGLPFSYVVDATGYATWQNVEGYGFAYRMGFPTLRIFTAHTIDWWDLSNSANIWGQTILTLLYDEGILVFRTSFWEMLAPVFTLLGFALSLILFCTSTSYCFSKAGDPAIRLLIGVGNGALLISYIIFCFRYPLICTMNARYLFSGYALLFPGYALWRMQHPGRKYILFELLFLFFSILSLLLYLFCPV
;
A
#
# COMPACT_ATOMS: atom_id res chain seq x y z
N TYR A 1 14.97 -10.25 15.38
CA TYR A 1 13.64 -9.90 15.87
C TYR A 1 12.82 -9.40 14.68
N GLY A 2 12.07 -8.37 14.63
CA GLY A 2 11.24 -7.93 13.49
C GLY A 2 9.95 -8.74 13.30
N HIS A 3 9.42 -8.77 12.07
CA HIS A 3 8.14 -9.43 11.77
C HIS A 3 8.20 -10.95 12.04
N LEU A 4 9.30 -11.62 11.69
CA LEU A 4 9.47 -13.05 11.94
C LEU A 4 9.44 -13.36 13.44
N GLY A 5 10.06 -12.52 14.28
CA GLY A 5 10.06 -12.73 15.75
C GLY A 5 8.67 -12.72 16.37
N TYR A 6 7.77 -11.86 15.87
CA TYR A 6 6.38 -11.86 16.34
C TYR A 6 5.62 -13.10 15.87
N ILE A 7 5.82 -13.56 14.62
CA ILE A 7 5.24 -14.81 14.12
C ILE A 7 5.76 -16.01 14.95
N GLN A 8 7.08 -16.06 15.20
CA GLN A 8 7.70 -17.08 16.02
C GLN A 8 7.11 -17.13 17.44
N TYR A 9 6.92 -15.96 18.07
CA TYR A 9 6.27 -15.87 19.38
C TYR A 9 4.89 -16.53 19.37
N LEU A 10 4.03 -16.17 18.40
CA LEU A 10 2.68 -16.74 18.30
C LEU A 10 2.71 -18.23 17.97
N TYR A 11 3.68 -18.68 17.17
CA TYR A 11 3.89 -20.08 16.85
C TYR A 11 4.28 -20.91 18.07
N GLN A 12 5.14 -20.36 18.94
CA GLN A 12 5.64 -21.07 20.13
C GLN A 12 4.70 -21.03 21.31
N TYR A 13 4.07 -19.87 21.58
CA TYR A 13 3.30 -19.65 22.79
C TYR A 13 1.78 -19.76 22.60
N HIS A 14 1.28 -19.76 21.38
CA HIS A 14 -0.13 -19.88 21.01
C HIS A 14 -1.07 -18.84 21.67
N HIS A 15 -0.55 -17.72 22.14
CA HIS A 15 -1.32 -16.60 22.69
C HIS A 15 -0.77 -15.25 22.23
N LEU A 16 -1.60 -14.22 22.31
CA LEU A 16 -1.17 -12.85 22.00
C LEU A 16 -0.18 -12.36 23.08
N PRO A 17 0.77 -11.46 22.70
CA PRO A 17 1.71 -10.89 23.66
C PRO A 17 1.01 -10.28 24.88
N ASP A 18 1.42 -10.67 26.08
CA ASP A 18 0.89 -10.23 27.37
C ASP A 18 1.80 -9.19 28.06
N PHE A 19 2.78 -8.69 27.33
CA PHE A 19 3.72 -7.62 27.71
C PHE A 19 3.47 -6.35 26.93
N SER A 20 3.99 -5.20 27.44
CA SER A 20 3.93 -3.92 26.70
C SER A 20 4.76 -3.99 25.43
N PRO A 21 4.19 -3.62 24.27
CA PRO A 21 4.91 -3.57 23.00
C PRO A 21 5.79 -2.32 22.86
N GLU A 22 5.92 -1.47 23.87
CA GLU A 22 6.48 -0.13 23.79
C GLU A 22 7.93 -0.11 23.26
N PHE A 23 8.73 -1.11 23.59
CA PHE A 23 10.12 -1.20 23.16
C PHE A 23 10.43 -2.49 22.40
N MET A 24 9.40 -3.18 21.94
CA MET A 24 9.51 -4.53 21.40
C MET A 24 9.30 -4.60 19.89
N GLY A 25 10.07 -3.82 19.13
CA GLY A 25 10.11 -3.95 17.67
C GLY A 25 8.73 -3.90 17.00
N GLN A 26 8.31 -5.01 16.37
CA GLN A 26 7.06 -5.06 15.60
C GLN A 26 5.80 -5.45 16.41
N TYR A 27 5.92 -5.71 17.71
CA TYR A 27 4.82 -6.20 18.53
C TYR A 27 3.70 -5.19 18.79
N TYR A 28 3.92 -3.91 18.49
CA TYR A 28 2.88 -2.88 18.54
C TYR A 28 1.87 -2.98 17.39
N HIS A 29 2.24 -3.64 16.29
CA HIS A 29 1.34 -3.83 15.16
C HIS A 29 0.17 -4.76 15.50
N PRO A 30 -1.01 -4.56 14.87
CA PRO A 30 -2.14 -5.46 15.00
C PRO A 30 -1.77 -6.89 14.56
N PRO A 31 -2.38 -7.92 15.18
CA PRO A 31 -1.84 -9.27 15.15
C PRO A 31 -2.22 -10.11 13.92
N LEU A 32 -3.15 -9.68 13.05
CA LEU A 32 -3.73 -10.56 12.03
C LEU A 32 -2.68 -11.18 11.10
N PHE A 33 -1.75 -10.37 10.59
CA PHE A 33 -0.68 -10.87 9.72
C PHE A 33 0.18 -11.94 10.42
N TYR A 34 0.49 -11.71 11.69
CA TYR A 34 1.34 -12.60 12.49
C TYR A 34 0.60 -13.87 12.88
N ILE A 35 -0.70 -13.79 13.16
CA ILE A 35 -1.56 -14.97 13.40
C ILE A 35 -1.63 -15.83 12.14
N VAL A 36 -1.86 -15.23 10.96
CA VAL A 36 -1.86 -15.96 9.67
C VAL A 36 -0.52 -16.64 9.44
N GLY A 37 0.59 -15.95 9.68
CA GLY A 37 1.93 -16.52 9.57
C GLY A 37 2.15 -17.70 10.53
N ALA A 38 1.76 -17.56 11.80
CA ALA A 38 1.88 -18.62 12.80
C ALA A 38 1.02 -19.85 12.47
N ILE A 39 -0.22 -19.65 11.99
CA ILE A 39 -1.09 -20.77 11.55
C ILE A 39 -0.46 -21.51 10.36
N ILE A 40 0.12 -20.79 9.40
CA ILE A 40 0.77 -21.41 8.24
C ILE A 40 1.99 -22.22 8.67
N LEU A 41 2.82 -21.68 9.58
CA LEU A 41 3.91 -22.44 10.16
C LEU A 41 3.41 -23.69 10.87
N GLN A 42 2.32 -23.59 11.66
CA GLN A 42 1.74 -24.72 12.38
C GLN A 42 1.23 -25.83 11.43
N LEU A 43 0.66 -25.46 10.29
CA LEU A 43 0.08 -26.41 9.34
C LEU A 43 1.11 -27.08 8.42
N PHE A 44 2.14 -26.34 8.03
CA PHE A 44 3.03 -26.76 6.93
C PHE A 44 4.49 -26.93 7.34
N TYR A 45 4.92 -26.39 8.49
CA TYR A 45 6.27 -26.58 8.98
C TYR A 45 6.34 -27.87 9.79
N HIS A 46 6.97 -28.90 9.24
CA HIS A 46 7.17 -30.21 9.85
C HIS A 46 8.60 -30.39 10.37
N GLY A 47 9.22 -29.31 10.89
CA GLY A 47 10.56 -29.37 11.45
C GLY A 47 10.60 -30.04 12.84
N THR A 48 11.82 -30.38 13.28
CA THR A 48 12.09 -30.79 14.66
C THR A 48 11.77 -29.66 15.65
N ASP A 49 11.79 -29.92 16.95
CA ASP A 49 11.38 -29.01 18.05
C ASP A 49 11.95 -27.57 17.97
N ASN A 50 13.03 -27.36 17.20
CA ASN A 50 13.60 -26.03 16.93
C ASN A 50 13.20 -25.55 15.54
N LEU A 51 12.41 -24.46 15.49
CA LEU A 51 12.04 -23.78 14.24
C LEU A 51 13.32 -23.30 13.53
N ASN A 52 13.59 -23.84 12.33
CA ASN A 52 14.62 -23.28 11.47
C ASN A 52 14.12 -21.95 10.90
N LEU A 53 14.71 -20.84 11.37
CA LEU A 53 14.25 -19.50 11.03
C LEU A 53 14.41 -19.17 9.55
N ILE A 54 15.39 -19.74 8.86
CA ILE A 54 15.60 -19.53 7.41
C ILE A 54 14.45 -20.18 6.63
N ASN A 55 14.18 -21.47 6.88
CA ASN A 55 13.10 -22.18 6.20
C ASN A 55 11.73 -21.57 6.51
N ALA A 56 11.51 -21.14 7.75
CA ALA A 56 10.28 -20.45 8.15
C ALA A 56 10.12 -19.11 7.42
N PHE A 57 11.20 -18.34 7.31
CA PHE A 57 11.20 -17.08 6.60
C PHE A 57 10.86 -17.27 5.11
N GLU A 58 11.54 -18.19 4.43
CA GLU A 58 11.30 -18.52 3.04
C GLU A 58 9.85 -18.96 2.79
N MET A 59 9.33 -19.86 3.64
CA MET A 59 7.94 -20.31 3.52
C MET A 59 6.95 -19.15 3.65
N LEU A 60 7.17 -18.23 4.58
CA LEU A 60 6.32 -17.07 4.78
C LEU A 60 6.44 -16.03 3.65
N GLN A 61 7.59 -15.95 2.96
CA GLN A 61 7.72 -15.15 1.74
C GLN A 61 6.81 -15.67 0.62
N TYR A 62 6.70 -17.01 0.43
CA TYR A 62 5.74 -17.57 -0.53
C TYR A 62 4.30 -17.16 -0.24
N VAL A 63 3.93 -17.04 1.04
CA VAL A 63 2.59 -16.56 1.43
C VAL A 63 2.39 -15.11 1.04
N ASN A 64 3.37 -14.25 1.30
CA ASN A 64 3.32 -12.84 0.87
C ASN A 64 3.27 -12.71 -0.65
N MET A 65 3.97 -13.56 -1.38
CA MET A 65 3.88 -13.62 -2.84
C MET A 65 2.45 -13.93 -3.30
N VAL A 66 1.75 -14.87 -2.65
CA VAL A 66 0.33 -15.15 -2.94
C VAL A 66 -0.54 -13.91 -2.69
N PHE A 67 -0.31 -13.19 -1.58
CA PHE A 67 -1.05 -11.95 -1.32
C PHE A 67 -0.79 -10.88 -2.39
N SER A 68 0.46 -10.73 -2.84
CA SER A 68 0.84 -9.81 -3.92
C SER A 68 0.12 -10.15 -5.24
N VAL A 69 0.05 -11.42 -5.61
CA VAL A 69 -0.72 -11.88 -6.79
C VAL A 69 -2.21 -11.57 -6.62
N LEU A 70 -2.78 -11.80 -5.43
CA LEU A 70 -4.18 -11.48 -5.15
C LEU A 70 -4.48 -9.98 -5.24
N ILE A 71 -3.54 -9.10 -4.88
CA ILE A 71 -3.65 -7.65 -5.10
C ILE A 71 -3.85 -7.37 -6.60
N SER A 72 -3.01 -7.95 -7.46
CA SER A 72 -3.13 -7.80 -8.93
C SER A 72 -4.47 -8.32 -9.45
N VAL A 73 -4.94 -9.47 -8.95
CA VAL A 73 -6.24 -10.04 -9.31
C VAL A 73 -7.40 -9.11 -8.93
N PHE A 74 -7.39 -8.52 -7.73
CA PHE A 74 -8.44 -7.60 -7.31
C PHE A 74 -8.38 -6.28 -8.06
N LEU A 75 -7.19 -5.76 -8.38
CA LEU A 75 -7.04 -4.57 -9.23
C LEU A 75 -7.56 -4.84 -10.65
N TYR A 76 -7.24 -6.00 -11.24
CA TYR A 76 -7.86 -6.43 -12.50
C TYR A 76 -9.40 -6.45 -12.42
N ARG A 77 -9.96 -7.00 -11.33
CA ARG A 77 -11.42 -7.05 -11.12
C ARG A 77 -12.02 -5.65 -10.99
N ILE A 78 -11.35 -4.72 -10.32
CA ILE A 78 -11.77 -3.31 -10.25
C ILE A 78 -11.81 -2.70 -11.64
N LEU A 79 -10.72 -2.83 -12.41
CA LEU A 79 -10.62 -2.28 -13.77
C LEU A 79 -11.67 -2.89 -14.70
N LYS A 80 -11.91 -4.20 -14.61
CA LYS A 80 -12.96 -4.90 -15.39
C LYS A 80 -14.37 -4.42 -15.02
N GLN A 81 -14.62 -4.15 -13.74
CA GLN A 81 -15.92 -3.62 -13.27
C GLN A 81 -16.20 -2.21 -13.82
N LEU A 82 -15.16 -1.41 -14.09
CA LEU A 82 -15.26 -0.09 -14.71
C LEU A 82 -15.61 -0.14 -16.21
N LYS A 83 -15.70 -1.33 -16.81
CA LYS A 83 -16.07 -1.56 -18.23
C LYS A 83 -15.16 -0.79 -19.21
N ILE A 84 -13.87 -0.73 -18.92
CA ILE A 84 -12.86 -0.14 -19.80
C ILE A 84 -12.62 -1.05 -21.03
N SER A 85 -11.98 -0.52 -22.09
CA SER A 85 -11.66 -1.32 -23.27
C SER A 85 -10.67 -2.44 -22.93
N GLU A 86 -10.78 -3.58 -23.62
CA GLU A 86 -9.91 -4.75 -23.40
C GLU A 86 -8.41 -4.40 -23.56
N LYS A 87 -8.07 -3.55 -24.53
CA LYS A 87 -6.69 -3.09 -24.73
C LYS A 87 -6.15 -2.33 -23.51
N LEU A 88 -6.95 -1.41 -22.98
CA LEU A 88 -6.59 -0.64 -21.79
C LEU A 88 -6.54 -1.54 -20.55
N LEU A 89 -7.47 -2.50 -20.43
CA LEU A 89 -7.50 -3.48 -19.36
C LEU A 89 -6.22 -4.33 -19.37
N CYS A 90 -5.81 -4.86 -20.51
CA CYS A 90 -4.56 -5.62 -20.64
C CYS A 90 -3.33 -4.77 -20.28
N CYS A 91 -3.26 -3.55 -20.79
CA CYS A 91 -2.15 -2.64 -20.52
C CYS A 91 -2.02 -2.31 -19.01
N LEU A 92 -3.12 -1.93 -18.36
CA LEU A 92 -3.10 -1.60 -16.93
C LEU A 92 -2.90 -2.84 -16.05
N THR A 93 -3.39 -4.00 -16.48
CA THR A 93 -3.12 -5.27 -15.77
C THR A 93 -1.65 -5.62 -15.84
N ALA A 94 -1.01 -5.48 -16.99
CA ALA A 94 0.43 -5.68 -17.13
C ALA A 94 1.20 -4.70 -16.24
N LEU A 95 0.85 -3.40 -16.27
CA LEU A 95 1.48 -2.40 -15.43
C LEU A 95 1.38 -2.74 -13.94
N VAL A 96 0.20 -3.10 -13.46
CA VAL A 96 -0.01 -3.49 -12.06
C VAL A 96 0.80 -4.73 -11.70
N SER A 97 0.74 -5.78 -12.53
CA SER A 97 1.36 -7.07 -12.24
C SER A 97 2.90 -7.01 -12.22
N PHE A 98 3.47 -6.12 -13.02
CA PHE A 98 4.93 -5.94 -13.11
C PHE A 98 5.42 -4.64 -12.43
N PHE A 99 4.60 -4.09 -11.53
CA PHE A 99 4.99 -2.91 -10.76
C PHE A 99 5.99 -3.32 -9.67
N PRO A 100 7.20 -2.71 -9.59
CA PRO A 100 8.26 -3.17 -8.70
C PRO A 100 7.87 -3.31 -7.24
N THR A 101 7.10 -2.34 -6.73
CA THR A 101 6.63 -2.38 -5.33
C THR A 101 5.85 -3.66 -5.00
N LEU A 102 5.11 -4.25 -5.96
CA LEU A 102 4.44 -5.54 -5.74
C LEU A 102 5.41 -6.70 -5.62
N PHE A 103 6.54 -6.67 -6.35
CA PHE A 103 7.59 -7.67 -6.20
C PHE A 103 8.18 -7.62 -4.80
N PHE A 104 8.51 -6.41 -4.32
CA PHE A 104 9.07 -6.22 -2.99
C PHE A 104 8.09 -6.58 -1.89
N LEU A 105 6.82 -6.16 -2.00
CA LEU A 105 5.78 -6.54 -1.04
C LEU A 105 5.58 -8.05 -0.97
N GLY A 106 5.73 -8.76 -2.09
CA GLY A 106 5.66 -10.22 -2.15
C GLY A 106 6.91 -10.91 -1.63
N ALA A 107 8.10 -10.33 -1.85
CA ALA A 107 9.37 -10.92 -1.45
C ALA A 107 9.75 -10.68 0.01
N GLN A 108 9.22 -9.62 0.61
CA GLN A 108 9.52 -9.25 2.00
C GLN A 108 8.53 -9.86 2.98
N LEU A 109 9.02 -10.21 4.16
CA LEU A 109 8.18 -10.61 5.27
C LEU A 109 7.73 -9.38 6.05
N ASN A 110 6.60 -8.79 5.62
CA ASN A 110 5.98 -7.64 6.29
C ASN A 110 4.46 -7.69 6.20
N ASN A 111 3.81 -6.91 7.06
CA ASN A 111 2.35 -6.83 7.13
C ASN A 111 1.72 -5.87 6.09
N ASP A 112 2.54 -5.15 5.31
CA ASP A 112 2.06 -4.21 4.30
C ASP A 112 1.35 -4.92 3.14
N CYS A 113 1.83 -6.10 2.74
CA CYS A 113 1.25 -6.87 1.66
C CYS A 113 -0.20 -7.29 1.96
N LEU A 114 -0.42 -7.89 3.13
CA LEU A 114 -1.77 -8.33 3.56
C LEU A 114 -2.70 -7.14 3.78
N MET A 115 -2.21 -6.07 4.41
CA MET A 115 -2.96 -4.83 4.58
C MET A 115 -3.41 -4.25 3.23
N THR A 116 -2.49 -4.14 2.26
CA THR A 116 -2.78 -3.62 0.92
C THR A 116 -3.82 -4.50 0.19
N LEU A 117 -3.71 -5.83 0.30
CA LEU A 117 -4.72 -6.74 -0.26
C LEU A 117 -6.12 -6.40 0.25
N PHE A 118 -6.29 -6.25 1.56
CA PHE A 118 -7.59 -5.94 2.13
C PHE A 118 -8.05 -4.50 1.82
N CYS A 119 -7.15 -3.53 1.68
CA CYS A 119 -7.50 -2.21 1.18
C CYS A 119 -8.06 -2.28 -0.26
N VAL A 120 -7.42 -3.02 -1.15
CA VAL A 120 -7.91 -3.21 -2.53
C VAL A 120 -9.22 -3.98 -2.58
N MET A 121 -9.41 -4.97 -1.70
CA MET A 121 -10.70 -5.66 -1.53
C MET A 121 -11.79 -4.69 -1.05
N ALA A 122 -11.49 -3.80 -0.11
CA ALA A 122 -12.44 -2.77 0.34
C ALA A 122 -12.87 -1.86 -0.81
N LEU A 123 -11.93 -1.43 -1.67
CA LEU A 123 -12.23 -0.65 -2.88
C LEU A 123 -13.12 -1.42 -3.84
N PHE A 124 -12.79 -2.68 -4.13
CA PHE A 124 -13.58 -3.54 -5.01
C PHE A 124 -15.02 -3.70 -4.52
N TYR A 125 -15.21 -4.02 -3.24
CA TYR A 125 -16.54 -4.19 -2.68
C TYR A 125 -17.29 -2.87 -2.52
N THR A 126 -16.60 -1.73 -2.35
CA THR A 126 -17.22 -0.40 -2.37
C THR A 126 -17.81 -0.08 -3.73
N LEU A 127 -17.09 -0.36 -4.82
CA LEU A 127 -17.61 -0.21 -6.18
C LEU A 127 -18.78 -1.15 -6.45
N ARG A 128 -18.76 -2.39 -5.94
CA ARG A 128 -19.90 -3.32 -6.03
C ARG A 128 -21.10 -2.82 -5.26
N TRP A 129 -20.88 -2.37 -4.02
CA TRP A 129 -21.95 -1.82 -3.21
C TRP A 129 -22.51 -0.53 -3.82
N HIS A 130 -21.67 0.32 -4.41
CA HIS A 130 -22.13 1.50 -5.12
C HIS A 130 -23.10 1.15 -6.27
N SER A 131 -22.82 0.08 -7.02
CA SER A 131 -23.67 -0.40 -8.11
C SER A 131 -24.92 -1.14 -7.62
N ASP A 132 -24.81 -1.83 -6.49
CA ASP A 132 -25.90 -2.63 -5.89
C ASP A 132 -25.80 -2.51 -4.34
N PRO A 133 -26.44 -1.47 -3.75
CA PRO A 133 -26.42 -1.23 -2.31
C PRO A 133 -27.25 -2.27 -1.55
N ASN A 134 -26.58 -3.30 -1.06
CA ASN A 134 -27.18 -4.34 -0.24
C ASN A 134 -26.33 -4.70 0.98
N THR A 135 -26.95 -5.37 1.97
CA THR A 135 -26.31 -5.74 3.23
C THR A 135 -25.10 -6.67 3.01
N GLY A 136 -25.15 -7.59 2.06
CA GLY A 136 -24.05 -8.50 1.78
C GLY A 136 -22.80 -7.77 1.29
N ASN A 137 -22.96 -6.79 0.41
CA ASN A 137 -21.84 -6.01 -0.11
C ASN A 137 -21.23 -5.08 0.96
N ILE A 138 -22.07 -4.40 1.78
CA ILE A 138 -21.54 -3.52 2.83
C ILE A 138 -20.81 -4.30 3.93
N MET A 139 -21.25 -5.53 4.25
CA MET A 139 -20.55 -6.40 5.18
C MET A 139 -19.20 -6.90 4.65
N LYS A 140 -19.06 -7.10 3.33
CA LYS A 140 -17.75 -7.39 2.70
C LYS A 140 -16.80 -6.19 2.78
N ILE A 141 -17.33 -4.95 2.67
CA ILE A 141 -16.53 -3.74 2.90
C ILE A 141 -16.07 -3.70 4.36
N ALA A 142 -16.98 -3.93 5.32
CA ALA A 142 -16.64 -3.95 6.72
C ALA A 142 -15.54 -4.98 7.04
N ALA A 143 -15.71 -6.23 6.56
CA ALA A 143 -14.71 -7.28 6.75
C ALA A 143 -13.34 -6.90 6.15
N ALA A 144 -13.34 -6.32 4.95
CA ALA A 144 -12.09 -5.89 4.32
C ALA A 144 -11.40 -4.77 5.11
N ILE A 145 -12.13 -3.77 5.60
CA ILE A 145 -11.54 -2.68 6.44
C ILE A 145 -11.05 -3.24 7.78
N ILE A 146 -11.81 -4.12 8.44
CA ILE A 146 -11.40 -4.77 9.68
C ILE A 146 -10.08 -5.52 9.47
N PHE A 147 -10.01 -6.36 8.46
CA PHE A 147 -8.81 -7.16 8.20
C PHE A 147 -7.62 -6.31 7.74
N ALA A 148 -7.84 -5.23 6.96
CA ALA A 148 -6.80 -4.26 6.65
C ALA A 148 -6.24 -3.62 7.93
N THR A 149 -7.11 -3.14 8.81
CA THR A 149 -6.71 -2.45 10.05
C THR A 149 -6.08 -3.42 11.04
N LEU A 150 -6.56 -4.67 11.15
CA LEU A 150 -5.98 -5.70 12.00
C LEU A 150 -4.68 -6.30 11.42
N SER A 151 -4.39 -6.10 10.14
CA SER A 151 -3.07 -6.39 9.56
C SER A 151 -2.06 -5.28 9.86
N LYS A 152 -2.47 -4.03 9.71
CA LYS A 152 -1.69 -2.83 10.02
C LYS A 152 -2.62 -1.66 10.28
N THR A 153 -2.39 -0.89 11.34
CA THR A 153 -3.28 0.22 11.74
C THR A 153 -3.54 1.21 10.61
N SER A 154 -2.56 1.46 9.73
CA SER A 154 -2.72 2.33 8.56
C SER A 154 -3.73 1.82 7.53
N GLY A 155 -4.17 0.57 7.59
CA GLY A 155 -5.26 0.05 6.77
C GLY A 155 -6.58 0.81 6.91
N VAL A 156 -6.79 1.50 8.04
CA VAL A 156 -7.96 2.37 8.25
C VAL A 156 -8.01 3.56 7.28
N LEU A 157 -6.88 3.95 6.67
CA LEU A 157 -6.78 5.11 5.78
C LEU A 157 -7.56 4.95 4.46
N ILE A 158 -8.06 3.75 4.15
CA ILE A 158 -8.99 3.56 3.03
C ILE A 158 -10.43 3.99 3.39
N ALA A 159 -10.78 4.02 4.68
CA ALA A 159 -12.13 4.30 5.15
C ALA A 159 -12.67 5.70 4.78
N PRO A 160 -11.89 6.79 4.75
CA PRO A 160 -12.37 8.09 4.29
C PRO A 160 -12.94 8.07 2.87
N GLY A 161 -12.28 7.39 1.93
CA GLY A 161 -12.79 7.24 0.56
C GLY A 161 -14.10 6.45 0.52
N VAL A 162 -14.18 5.34 1.26
CA VAL A 162 -15.40 4.54 1.41
C VAL A 162 -16.52 5.37 2.05
N GLY A 163 -16.23 6.11 3.12
CA GLY A 163 -17.16 6.99 3.81
C GLY A 163 -17.73 8.09 2.91
N ALA A 164 -16.90 8.64 2.01
CA ALA A 164 -17.35 9.61 1.02
C ALA A 164 -18.40 9.03 0.06
N VAL A 165 -18.26 7.76 -0.37
CA VAL A 165 -19.27 7.06 -1.16
C VAL A 165 -20.56 6.85 -0.35
N PHE A 166 -20.44 6.44 0.91
CA PHE A 166 -21.60 6.27 1.79
C PHE A 166 -22.35 7.59 2.00
N LEU A 167 -21.62 8.66 2.23
CA LEU A 167 -22.22 10.01 2.39
C LEU A 167 -22.91 10.46 1.09
N TYR A 168 -22.30 10.21 -0.07
CA TYR A 168 -22.93 10.51 -1.35
C TYR A 168 -24.27 9.80 -1.49
N HIS A 169 -24.32 8.49 -1.20
CA HIS A 169 -25.56 7.72 -1.26
C HIS A 169 -26.60 8.23 -0.24
N LEU A 170 -26.20 8.57 0.99
CA LEU A 170 -27.09 9.10 2.02
C LEU A 170 -27.77 10.42 1.58
N ILE A 171 -27.04 11.27 0.87
CA ILE A 171 -27.56 12.54 0.35
C ILE A 171 -28.50 12.32 -0.85
N LYS A 172 -28.21 11.36 -1.72
CA LYS A 172 -28.92 11.15 -3.00
C LYS A 172 -30.11 10.21 -2.89
N THR A 173 -30.11 9.28 -1.95
CA THR A 173 -31.15 8.26 -1.81
C THR A 173 -32.40 8.82 -1.13
N LYS A 174 -33.59 8.50 -1.68
CA LYS A 174 -34.88 8.83 -1.09
C LYS A 174 -35.22 7.91 0.10
N ASP A 175 -34.95 6.61 -0.02
CA ASP A 175 -35.13 5.63 1.06
C ASP A 175 -33.91 5.59 1.98
N ARG A 176 -33.80 6.62 2.84
CA ARG A 176 -32.72 6.72 3.83
C ARG A 176 -32.81 5.67 4.94
N LYS A 177 -34.01 5.14 5.24
CA LYS A 177 -34.19 4.20 6.36
C LYS A 177 -33.49 2.86 6.10
N ALA A 178 -33.65 2.32 4.90
CA ALA A 178 -32.97 1.06 4.50
C ALA A 178 -31.45 1.24 4.47
N LEU A 179 -30.99 2.39 3.99
CA LEU A 179 -29.58 2.73 3.91
C LEU A 179 -28.96 2.91 5.31
N LEU A 180 -29.63 3.63 6.20
CA LEU A 180 -29.19 3.83 7.57
C LEU A 180 -29.09 2.51 8.36
N LYS A 181 -30.00 1.56 8.14
CA LYS A 181 -29.87 0.22 8.74
C LYS A 181 -28.56 -0.47 8.34
N GLN A 182 -28.19 -0.38 7.05
CA GLN A 182 -26.90 -0.92 6.57
C GLN A 182 -25.72 -0.20 7.23
N TYR A 183 -25.77 1.12 7.36
CA TYR A 183 -24.69 1.92 7.98
C TYR A 183 -24.55 1.66 9.48
N ILE A 184 -25.66 1.51 10.21
CA ILE A 184 -25.63 1.14 11.62
C ILE A 184 -24.99 -0.25 11.78
N LEU A 185 -25.42 -1.23 10.98
CA LEU A 185 -24.85 -2.59 11.01
C LEU A 185 -23.35 -2.56 10.69
N PHE A 186 -22.96 -1.82 9.65
CA PHE A 186 -21.56 -1.60 9.31
C PHE A 186 -20.78 -0.98 10.48
N ALA A 187 -21.28 0.11 11.06
CA ALA A 187 -20.58 0.84 12.11
C ALA A 187 -20.42 0.01 13.40
N VAL A 188 -21.48 -0.70 13.82
CA VAL A 188 -21.49 -1.53 15.03
C VAL A 188 -20.50 -2.67 14.94
N ILE A 189 -20.24 -3.19 13.75
CA ILE A 189 -19.30 -4.30 13.54
C ILE A 189 -17.91 -3.77 13.19
N CYS A 190 -17.82 -2.86 12.21
CA CYS A 190 -16.55 -2.41 11.68
C CYS A 190 -15.74 -1.59 12.67
N ILE A 191 -16.36 -0.64 13.37
CA ILE A 191 -15.64 0.29 14.26
C ILE A 191 -15.00 -0.44 15.45
N PRO A 192 -15.75 -1.22 16.27
CA PRO A 192 -15.17 -1.89 17.42
C PRO A 192 -14.07 -2.88 17.04
N LEU A 193 -14.30 -3.69 15.99
CA LEU A 193 -13.32 -4.70 15.58
C LEU A 193 -12.05 -4.07 14.98
N SER A 194 -12.19 -3.02 14.17
CA SER A 194 -11.03 -2.29 13.63
C SER A 194 -10.22 -1.60 14.73
N LEU A 195 -10.86 -1.10 15.78
CA LEU A 195 -10.19 -0.41 16.88
C LEU A 195 -9.73 -1.37 18.00
N SER A 196 -10.10 -2.64 17.97
CA SER A 196 -9.88 -3.58 19.07
C SER A 196 -8.43 -3.64 19.53
N TRP A 197 -7.46 -3.67 18.62
CA TRP A 197 -6.05 -3.74 18.96
C TRP A 197 -5.50 -2.46 19.60
N VAL A 198 -5.84 -1.32 19.02
CA VAL A 198 -5.38 -0.02 19.56
C VAL A 198 -6.06 0.28 20.89
N LEU A 199 -7.33 -0.10 21.06
CA LEU A 199 -8.04 -0.01 22.36
C LEU A 199 -7.41 -0.92 23.40
N ARG A 200 -7.07 -2.16 23.03
CA ARG A 200 -6.35 -3.08 23.91
C ARG A 200 -5.04 -2.45 24.40
N ASN A 201 -4.24 -1.93 23.49
CA ASN A 201 -2.95 -1.34 23.84
C ASN A 201 -3.09 -0.07 24.69
N LEU A 202 -4.12 0.73 24.43
CA LEU A 202 -4.44 1.89 25.26
C LEU A 202 -4.86 1.49 26.67
N ILE A 203 -5.76 0.49 26.81
CA ILE A 203 -6.30 0.07 28.11
C ILE A 203 -5.25 -0.66 28.95
N LEU A 204 -4.48 -1.56 28.35
CA LEU A 204 -3.53 -2.40 29.10
C LEU A 204 -2.18 -1.71 29.36
N TYR A 205 -1.75 -0.85 28.43
CA TYR A 205 -0.38 -0.31 28.45
C TYR A 205 -0.32 1.23 28.36
N GLY A 206 -1.47 1.92 28.28
CA GLY A 206 -1.51 3.39 28.16
C GLY A 206 -1.00 3.94 26.83
N LEU A 207 -0.81 3.09 25.80
CA LEU A 207 -0.26 3.52 24.52
C LEU A 207 -1.30 4.28 23.70
N PRO A 208 -0.94 5.42 23.09
CA PRO A 208 -1.89 6.23 22.31
C PRO A 208 -2.33 5.53 21.02
N PHE A 209 -3.48 5.90 20.47
CA PHE A 209 -4.04 5.32 19.25
C PHE A 209 -3.10 5.34 18.04
N SER A 210 -2.24 6.35 17.97
CA SER A 210 -1.27 6.53 16.89
C SER A 210 0.14 6.06 17.27
N TYR A 211 0.25 5.14 18.24
CA TYR A 211 1.55 4.68 18.69
C TYR A 211 2.32 3.98 17.58
N VAL A 212 3.53 4.42 17.37
CA VAL A 212 4.57 3.80 16.54
C VAL A 212 5.86 3.92 17.36
N VAL A 213 6.69 2.88 17.34
CA VAL A 213 7.98 2.93 18.03
C VAL A 213 8.81 4.08 17.43
N ASP A 214 9.17 5.02 18.27
CA ASP A 214 10.01 6.14 17.86
C ASP A 214 11.49 5.70 17.82
N ALA A 215 12.01 5.59 16.61
CA ALA A 215 13.38 5.18 16.36
C ALA A 215 14.35 6.38 16.20
N THR A 216 13.88 7.61 16.31
CA THR A 216 14.72 8.80 16.05
C THR A 216 15.93 8.90 16.98
N GLY A 217 15.79 8.43 18.22
CA GLY A 217 16.85 8.46 19.23
C GLY A 217 17.97 7.43 19.03
N TYR A 218 17.70 6.30 18.36
CA TYR A 218 18.71 5.24 18.13
C TYR A 218 19.03 4.98 16.65
N ALA A 219 18.18 5.39 15.73
CA ALA A 219 18.46 5.36 14.28
C ALA A 219 18.96 6.73 13.79
N THR A 220 19.88 7.34 14.52
CA THR A 220 20.39 8.71 14.26
C THR A 220 20.99 8.86 12.86
N TRP A 221 21.56 7.80 12.31
CA TRP A 221 22.11 7.74 10.96
C TRP A 221 21.05 7.84 9.85
N GLN A 222 19.76 7.68 10.16
CA GLN A 222 18.64 7.89 9.25
C GLN A 222 17.91 9.22 9.49
N ASN A 223 18.26 9.96 10.53
CA ASN A 223 17.49 11.13 10.95
C ASN A 223 17.71 12.32 10.00
N VAL A 224 16.61 12.77 9.39
CA VAL A 224 16.57 13.89 8.44
C VAL A 224 15.83 15.12 9.01
N GLU A 225 15.65 15.20 10.31
CA GLU A 225 14.95 16.31 10.99
C GLU A 225 15.62 17.67 10.73
N GLY A 226 16.95 17.70 10.65
CA GLY A 226 17.72 18.92 10.36
C GLY A 226 17.49 19.54 9.00
N TYR A 227 16.82 18.83 8.07
CA TYR A 227 16.49 19.36 6.75
C TYR A 227 15.11 20.06 6.79
N GLY A 228 15.09 21.35 6.46
CA GLY A 228 13.88 22.17 6.51
C GLY A 228 12.76 21.70 5.58
N PHE A 229 11.53 22.15 5.85
CA PHE A 229 10.32 21.79 5.09
C PHE A 229 10.48 21.97 3.58
N ALA A 230 11.01 23.10 3.13
CA ALA A 230 11.19 23.37 1.70
C ALA A 230 12.11 22.36 1.00
N TYR A 231 13.14 21.88 1.69
CA TYR A 231 14.05 20.86 1.17
C TYR A 231 13.36 19.50 1.08
N ARG A 232 12.68 19.10 2.14
CA ARG A 232 12.04 17.80 2.25
C ARG A 232 10.82 17.66 1.32
N MET A 233 10.07 18.75 1.08
CA MET A 233 8.89 18.79 0.22
C MET A 233 9.15 19.34 -1.18
N GLY A 234 10.31 19.93 -1.43
CA GLY A 234 10.67 20.51 -2.70
C GLY A 234 10.85 19.47 -3.81
N PHE A 235 11.20 19.96 -5.01
CA PHE A 235 11.53 19.09 -6.13
C PHE A 235 12.80 18.30 -5.79
N PRO A 236 12.84 16.97 -6.03
CA PRO A 236 14.01 16.16 -5.74
C PRO A 236 15.22 16.61 -6.57
N THR A 237 16.41 16.44 -6.02
CA THR A 237 17.65 16.74 -6.74
C THR A 237 17.80 15.86 -7.98
N LEU A 238 18.47 16.36 -9.01
CA LEU A 238 18.67 15.59 -10.26
C LEU A 238 19.42 14.27 -10.04
N ARG A 239 20.16 14.16 -8.94
CA ARG A 239 20.90 12.94 -8.58
C ARG A 239 19.96 11.73 -8.40
N ILE A 240 18.71 11.94 -8.02
CA ILE A 240 17.74 10.83 -7.91
C ILE A 240 17.56 10.07 -9.22
N PHE A 241 17.69 10.75 -10.37
CA PHE A 241 17.52 10.12 -11.68
C PHE A 241 18.75 9.32 -12.11
N THR A 242 19.86 9.43 -11.39
CA THR A 242 21.07 8.62 -11.60
C THR A 242 21.26 7.57 -10.51
N ALA A 243 20.50 7.66 -9.41
CA ALA A 243 20.56 6.71 -8.31
C ALA A 243 19.64 5.51 -8.58
N HIS A 244 20.05 4.34 -8.11
CA HIS A 244 19.26 3.11 -8.08
C HIS A 244 19.25 2.45 -6.70
N THR A 245 19.80 3.16 -5.71
CA THR A 245 19.80 2.75 -4.30
C THR A 245 19.60 3.95 -3.42
N ILE A 246 19.12 3.72 -2.18
CA ILE A 246 19.10 4.75 -1.16
C ILE A 246 20.53 5.03 -0.70
N ASP A 247 20.89 6.29 -0.63
CA ASP A 247 22.16 6.70 -0.05
C ASP A 247 22.00 6.87 1.47
N TRP A 248 22.34 5.82 2.20
CA TRP A 248 22.26 5.80 3.64
C TRP A 248 23.34 6.64 4.33
N TRP A 249 24.40 7.02 3.61
CA TRP A 249 25.55 7.74 4.13
C TRP A 249 25.48 9.24 3.82
N ASP A 250 24.81 9.63 2.74
CA ASP A 250 24.59 11.02 2.38
C ASP A 250 23.10 11.39 2.56
N LEU A 251 22.77 11.82 3.77
CA LEU A 251 21.41 12.23 4.12
C LEU A 251 20.91 13.40 3.28
N SER A 252 21.82 14.26 2.74
CA SER A 252 21.41 15.36 1.88
C SER A 252 20.69 14.88 0.61
N ASN A 253 21.10 13.75 0.05
CA ASN A 253 20.42 13.15 -1.09
C ASN A 253 19.14 12.41 -0.71
N SER A 254 19.07 11.89 0.50
CA SER A 254 18.00 11.02 0.97
C SER A 254 16.92 11.73 1.81
N ALA A 255 17.09 13.03 2.11
CA ALA A 255 16.13 13.78 2.94
C ALA A 255 14.86 14.24 2.20
N ASN A 256 14.82 14.17 0.86
CA ASN A 256 13.66 14.60 0.08
C ASN A 256 12.60 13.49 0.03
N ILE A 257 11.37 13.81 0.47
CA ILE A 257 10.26 12.85 0.56
C ILE A 257 9.92 12.25 -0.81
N TRP A 258 9.78 13.09 -1.84
CA TRP A 258 9.39 12.63 -3.18
C TRP A 258 10.50 11.81 -3.82
N GLY A 259 11.74 12.21 -3.58
CA GLY A 259 12.92 11.50 -4.03
C GLY A 259 12.96 10.08 -3.48
N GLN A 260 12.85 9.94 -2.17
CA GLN A 260 12.83 8.63 -1.53
C GLN A 260 11.60 7.82 -1.93
N THR A 261 10.43 8.46 -2.04
CA THR A 261 9.22 7.77 -2.52
C THR A 261 9.44 7.15 -3.91
N ILE A 262 10.06 7.86 -4.85
CA ILE A 262 10.30 7.32 -6.21
C ILE A 262 11.36 6.22 -6.19
N LEU A 263 12.46 6.38 -5.45
CA LEU A 263 13.48 5.34 -5.34
C LEU A 263 12.91 4.06 -4.70
N THR A 264 12.20 4.20 -3.59
CA THR A 264 11.61 3.04 -2.91
C THR A 264 10.44 2.42 -3.65
N LEU A 265 9.75 3.19 -4.49
CA LEU A 265 8.71 2.68 -5.40
C LEU A 265 9.29 1.70 -6.43
N LEU A 266 10.52 1.94 -6.86
CA LEU A 266 11.19 1.21 -7.93
C LEU A 266 12.21 0.18 -7.39
N TYR A 267 12.93 0.47 -6.33
CA TYR A 267 14.07 -0.31 -5.86
C TYR A 267 13.97 -0.73 -4.39
N ASP A 268 12.91 -0.29 -3.69
CA ASP A 268 12.76 -0.46 -2.24
C ASP A 268 13.94 0.11 -1.42
N GLU A 269 14.17 -0.42 -0.23
CA GLU A 269 15.25 -0.01 0.68
C GLU A 269 16.53 -0.84 0.48
N GLY A 270 16.51 -1.81 -0.43
CA GLY A 270 17.63 -2.70 -0.69
C GLY A 270 18.74 -2.06 -1.52
N ILE A 271 19.93 -2.62 -1.42
CA ILE A 271 21.03 -2.32 -2.31
C ILE A 271 20.94 -3.29 -3.49
N LEU A 272 20.48 -2.81 -4.63
CA LEU A 272 20.45 -3.61 -5.85
C LEU A 272 21.84 -3.58 -6.52
N VAL A 273 22.41 -4.75 -6.70
CA VAL A 273 23.66 -4.93 -7.46
C VAL A 273 23.31 -5.52 -8.81
N PHE A 274 23.60 -4.82 -9.89
CA PHE A 274 23.34 -5.32 -11.23
C PHE A 274 24.44 -6.28 -11.71
N ARG A 275 24.05 -7.36 -12.38
CA ARG A 275 24.99 -8.37 -12.88
C ARG A 275 25.99 -7.83 -13.90
N THR A 276 25.62 -6.82 -14.65
CA THR A 276 26.44 -6.21 -15.69
C THR A 276 26.26 -4.71 -15.71
N SER A 277 27.27 -3.99 -16.19
CA SER A 277 27.23 -2.55 -16.45
C SER A 277 26.10 -2.13 -17.39
N PHE A 278 25.61 -3.02 -18.24
CA PHE A 278 24.46 -2.76 -19.13
C PHE A 278 23.18 -2.49 -18.30
N TRP A 279 22.88 -3.33 -17.31
CA TRP A 279 21.70 -3.16 -16.46
C TRP A 279 21.84 -1.93 -15.55
N GLU A 280 23.04 -1.69 -15.04
CA GLU A 280 23.35 -0.50 -14.25
C GLU A 280 23.10 0.79 -15.07
N MET A 281 23.49 0.82 -16.34
CA MET A 281 23.24 1.94 -17.26
C MET A 281 21.74 2.15 -17.56
N LEU A 282 20.91 1.10 -17.49
CA LEU A 282 19.46 1.20 -17.71
C LEU A 282 18.70 1.68 -16.48
N ALA A 283 19.27 1.56 -15.28
CA ALA A 283 18.60 1.96 -14.04
C ALA A 283 18.17 3.44 -14.02
N PRO A 284 18.97 4.42 -14.44
CA PRO A 284 18.53 5.82 -14.55
C PRO A 284 17.35 6.02 -15.51
N VAL A 285 17.33 5.30 -16.64
CA VAL A 285 16.23 5.34 -17.60
C VAL A 285 14.96 4.79 -16.96
N PHE A 286 15.09 3.69 -16.19
CA PHE A 286 13.97 3.10 -15.47
C PHE A 286 13.43 4.03 -14.39
N THR A 287 14.31 4.73 -13.65
CA THR A 287 13.91 5.74 -12.66
C THR A 287 13.16 6.89 -13.30
N LEU A 288 13.65 7.41 -14.42
CA LEU A 288 12.99 8.49 -15.15
C LEU A 288 11.60 8.06 -15.69
N LEU A 289 11.50 6.84 -16.21
CA LEU A 289 10.23 6.25 -16.65
C LEU A 289 9.26 6.08 -15.50
N GLY A 290 9.71 5.55 -14.36
CA GLY A 290 8.88 5.37 -13.16
C GLY A 290 8.37 6.71 -12.60
N PHE A 291 9.21 7.73 -12.60
CA PHE A 291 8.81 9.10 -12.23
C PHE A 291 7.75 9.66 -13.20
N ALA A 292 8.01 9.60 -14.51
CA ALA A 292 7.05 10.06 -15.52
C ALA A 292 5.72 9.34 -15.44
N LEU A 293 5.74 8.00 -15.24
CA LEU A 293 4.57 7.16 -15.05
C LEU A 293 3.78 7.57 -13.81
N SER A 294 4.45 7.78 -12.68
CA SER A 294 3.81 8.22 -11.43
C SER A 294 3.13 9.56 -11.59
N LEU A 295 3.78 10.50 -12.28
CA LEU A 295 3.18 11.81 -12.61
C LEU A 295 1.96 11.66 -13.54
N ILE A 296 2.03 10.83 -14.57
CA ILE A 296 0.90 10.58 -15.48
C ILE A 296 -0.27 10.02 -14.69
N LEU A 297 -0.06 8.98 -13.89
CA LEU A 297 -1.11 8.37 -13.06
C LEU A 297 -1.71 9.38 -12.08
N PHE A 298 -0.88 10.13 -11.39
CA PHE A 298 -1.32 11.11 -10.39
C PHE A 298 -2.09 12.27 -11.05
N CYS A 299 -1.53 12.90 -12.08
CA CYS A 299 -2.15 14.06 -12.74
C CYS A 299 -3.47 13.69 -13.43
N THR A 300 -3.51 12.55 -14.12
CA THR A 300 -4.72 12.11 -14.82
C THR A 300 -5.82 11.66 -13.86
N SER A 301 -5.46 10.92 -12.80
CA SER A 301 -6.40 10.52 -11.75
C SER A 301 -6.96 11.75 -11.01
N THR A 302 -6.11 12.71 -10.68
CA THR A 302 -6.52 13.99 -10.08
C THR A 302 -7.44 14.77 -11.02
N SER A 303 -7.08 14.88 -12.31
CA SER A 303 -7.92 15.51 -13.34
C SER A 303 -9.30 14.86 -13.43
N TYR A 304 -9.37 13.53 -13.36
CA TYR A 304 -10.65 12.80 -13.29
C TYR A 304 -11.48 13.19 -12.07
N CYS A 305 -10.87 13.32 -10.90
CA CYS A 305 -11.59 13.70 -9.67
C CYS A 305 -12.27 15.08 -9.78
N PHE A 306 -11.64 16.03 -10.49
CA PHE A 306 -12.19 17.38 -10.72
C PHE A 306 -13.04 17.51 -12.00
N SER A 307 -13.12 16.46 -12.81
CA SER A 307 -13.96 16.45 -14.02
C SER A 307 -15.45 16.55 -13.67
N LYS A 308 -16.23 17.26 -14.48
CA LYS A 308 -17.69 17.27 -14.39
C LYS A 308 -18.32 15.99 -14.97
N ALA A 309 -17.58 15.26 -15.79
CA ALA A 309 -17.98 14.01 -16.40
C ALA A 309 -17.69 12.81 -15.46
N GLY A 310 -18.43 11.73 -15.63
CA GLY A 310 -18.25 10.52 -14.84
C GLY A 310 -19.03 10.49 -13.53
N ASP A 311 -18.95 9.36 -12.86
CA ASP A 311 -19.71 9.09 -11.63
C ASP A 311 -19.15 9.88 -10.44
N PRO A 312 -19.97 10.72 -9.78
CA PRO A 312 -19.50 11.53 -8.65
C PRO A 312 -19.04 10.69 -7.44
N ALA A 313 -19.68 9.54 -7.19
CA ALA A 313 -19.30 8.68 -6.07
C ALA A 313 -17.92 8.07 -6.30
N ILE A 314 -17.61 7.65 -7.52
CA ILE A 314 -16.28 7.11 -7.87
C ILE A 314 -15.22 8.21 -7.80
N ARG A 315 -15.53 9.43 -8.25
CA ARG A 315 -14.63 10.59 -8.09
C ARG A 315 -14.32 10.89 -6.63
N LEU A 316 -15.33 10.83 -5.77
CA LEU A 316 -15.15 11.00 -4.32
C LEU A 316 -14.31 9.86 -3.72
N LEU A 317 -14.59 8.60 -4.11
CA LEU A 317 -13.80 7.46 -3.66
C LEU A 317 -12.29 7.66 -3.94
N ILE A 318 -11.97 8.01 -5.19
CA ILE A 318 -10.59 8.19 -5.63
C ILE A 318 -9.98 9.44 -5.00
N GLY A 319 -10.66 10.57 -5.05
CA GLY A 319 -10.13 11.86 -4.58
C GLY A 319 -9.94 11.91 -3.07
N VAL A 320 -10.96 11.53 -2.31
CA VAL A 320 -10.88 11.52 -0.83
C VAL A 320 -9.96 10.41 -0.33
N GLY A 321 -9.99 9.22 -0.96
CA GLY A 321 -9.11 8.12 -0.61
C GLY A 321 -7.62 8.47 -0.83
N ASN A 322 -7.25 8.95 -2.01
CA ASN A 322 -5.87 9.39 -2.29
C ASN A 322 -5.46 10.59 -1.42
N GLY A 323 -6.34 11.55 -1.22
CA GLY A 323 -6.08 12.71 -0.37
C GLY A 323 -5.76 12.30 1.07
N ALA A 324 -6.56 11.41 1.65
CA ALA A 324 -6.36 10.92 3.01
C ALA A 324 -5.02 10.16 3.15
N LEU A 325 -4.71 9.28 2.20
CA LEU A 325 -3.45 8.53 2.19
C LEU A 325 -2.24 9.46 2.04
N LEU A 326 -2.29 10.41 1.11
CA LEU A 326 -1.20 11.34 0.86
C LEU A 326 -0.94 12.27 2.05
N ILE A 327 -2.01 12.85 2.63
CA ILE A 327 -1.91 13.71 3.81
C ILE A 327 -1.34 12.92 4.99
N SER A 328 -1.85 11.71 5.24
CA SER A 328 -1.36 10.85 6.31
C SER A 328 0.12 10.50 6.12
N TYR A 329 0.54 10.20 4.89
CA TYR A 329 1.92 9.90 4.56
C TYR A 329 2.85 11.09 4.83
N ILE A 330 2.47 12.29 4.38
CA ILE A 330 3.25 13.51 4.63
C ILE A 330 3.39 13.75 6.15
N ILE A 331 2.27 13.67 6.89
CA ILE A 331 2.28 13.82 8.35
C ILE A 331 3.21 12.78 8.99
N PHE A 332 3.15 11.52 8.54
CA PHE A 332 4.00 10.44 9.04
C PHE A 332 5.49 10.71 8.80
N CYS A 333 5.87 11.15 7.60
CA CYS A 333 7.25 11.49 7.26
C CYS A 333 7.80 12.65 8.13
N PHE A 334 6.97 13.64 8.48
CA PHE A 334 7.40 14.74 9.34
C PHE A 334 7.41 14.38 10.82
N ARG A 335 6.46 13.55 11.26
CA ARG A 335 6.39 13.11 12.66
C ARG A 335 7.53 12.16 13.04
N TYR A 336 7.96 11.33 12.10
CA TYR A 336 9.05 10.37 12.24
C TYR A 336 10.07 10.65 11.13
N PRO A 337 10.98 11.62 11.34
CA PRO A 337 11.87 12.13 10.29
C PRO A 337 13.05 11.20 10.02
N LEU A 338 12.75 9.98 9.58
CA LEU A 338 13.71 8.95 9.23
C LEU A 338 13.63 8.62 7.73
N ILE A 339 14.73 8.20 7.11
CA ILE A 339 14.73 7.79 5.69
C ILE A 339 13.74 6.67 5.46
N CYS A 340 13.69 5.65 6.31
CA CYS A 340 12.78 4.50 6.16
C CYS A 340 11.28 4.86 6.23
N THR A 341 10.91 6.02 6.80
CA THR A 341 9.50 6.46 6.82
C THR A 341 9.05 7.04 5.49
N MET A 342 9.97 7.39 4.60
CA MET A 342 9.68 7.94 3.27
C MET A 342 9.57 6.86 2.20
N ASN A 343 9.21 5.64 2.59
CA ASN A 343 9.06 4.50 1.69
C ASN A 343 7.69 4.50 0.98
N ALA A 344 7.70 4.24 -0.33
CA ALA A 344 6.50 4.18 -1.19
C ALA A 344 5.48 3.12 -0.77
N ARG A 345 5.89 2.06 -0.05
CA ARG A 345 4.97 1.02 0.45
C ARG A 345 3.82 1.60 1.29
N TYR A 346 4.05 2.70 1.99
CA TYR A 346 3.01 3.39 2.78
C TYR A 346 1.97 4.12 1.92
N LEU A 347 2.28 4.38 0.65
CA LEU A 347 1.37 4.98 -0.33
C LEU A 347 0.79 3.97 -1.32
N PHE A 348 1.24 2.71 -1.31
CA PHE A 348 0.91 1.78 -2.39
C PHE A 348 -0.59 1.45 -2.48
N SER A 349 -1.31 1.46 -1.36
CA SER A 349 -2.80 1.39 -1.37
C SER A 349 -3.43 2.58 -2.11
N GLY A 350 -2.77 3.75 -2.14
CA GLY A 350 -3.15 4.91 -2.96
C GLY A 350 -2.91 4.69 -4.45
N TYR A 351 -1.81 4.04 -4.82
CA TYR A 351 -1.59 3.64 -6.22
C TYR A 351 -2.74 2.76 -6.74
N ALA A 352 -3.31 1.91 -5.88
CA ALA A 352 -4.49 1.12 -6.22
C ALA A 352 -5.71 1.98 -6.61
N LEU A 353 -5.79 3.25 -6.18
CA LEU A 353 -6.80 4.22 -6.59
C LEU A 353 -6.38 5.00 -7.85
N LEU A 354 -5.08 5.19 -8.09
CA LEU A 354 -4.59 5.92 -9.26
C LEU A 354 -4.87 5.15 -10.57
N PHE A 355 -4.76 3.82 -10.58
CA PHE A 355 -5.04 3.02 -11.78
C PHE A 355 -6.49 3.15 -12.26
N PRO A 356 -7.52 2.98 -11.42
CA PRO A 356 -8.91 3.29 -11.80
C PRO A 356 -9.12 4.73 -12.23
N GLY A 357 -8.49 5.68 -11.54
CA GLY A 357 -8.55 7.10 -11.89
C GLY A 357 -8.03 7.39 -13.30
N TYR A 358 -6.85 6.85 -13.63
CA TYR A 358 -6.30 6.92 -14.99
C TYR A 358 -7.24 6.26 -16.01
N ALA A 359 -7.73 5.06 -15.71
CA ALA A 359 -8.59 4.33 -16.62
C ALA A 359 -9.86 5.13 -16.99
N LEU A 360 -10.50 5.73 -15.99
CA LEU A 360 -11.71 6.54 -16.18
C LEU A 360 -11.40 7.86 -16.88
N TRP A 361 -10.27 8.50 -16.54
CA TRP A 361 -9.80 9.66 -17.26
C TRP A 361 -9.54 9.37 -18.75
N ARG A 362 -8.92 8.22 -19.03
CA ARG A 362 -8.62 7.78 -20.39
C ARG A 362 -9.87 7.51 -21.21
N MET A 363 -10.93 6.98 -20.61
CA MET A 363 -12.24 6.82 -21.27
C MET A 363 -12.86 8.16 -21.67
N GLN A 364 -12.66 9.22 -20.88
CA GLN A 364 -13.11 10.58 -21.23
C GLN A 364 -12.24 11.23 -22.30
N HIS A 365 -11.04 10.75 -22.54
CA HIS A 365 -10.05 11.30 -23.47
C HIS A 365 -9.60 10.23 -24.49
N PRO A 366 -10.45 9.84 -25.46
CA PRO A 366 -10.17 8.75 -26.38
C PRO A 366 -9.12 9.07 -27.46
N GLY A 367 -8.54 10.26 -27.45
CA GLY A 367 -7.61 10.75 -28.47
C GLY A 367 -6.37 9.86 -28.65
N ARG A 368 -5.91 9.70 -29.92
CA ARG A 368 -4.75 8.86 -30.27
C ARG A 368 -3.43 9.30 -29.61
N LYS A 369 -3.28 10.60 -29.30
CA LYS A 369 -2.09 11.13 -28.61
C LYS A 369 -1.82 10.48 -27.23
N TYR A 370 -2.85 9.98 -26.57
CA TYR A 370 -2.73 9.34 -25.28
C TYR A 370 -2.33 7.85 -25.34
N ILE A 371 -2.28 7.26 -26.55
CA ILE A 371 -1.73 5.92 -26.76
C ILE A 371 -0.24 5.88 -26.35
N LEU A 372 0.44 7.01 -26.43
CA LEU A 372 1.83 7.11 -25.97
C LEU A 372 1.96 6.74 -24.49
N PHE A 373 1.00 7.10 -23.62
CA PHE A 373 1.02 6.72 -22.20
C PHE A 373 0.90 5.19 -22.04
N GLU A 374 0.01 4.57 -22.82
CA GLU A 374 -0.16 3.11 -22.79
C GLU A 374 1.10 2.39 -23.30
N LEU A 375 1.77 2.92 -24.30
CA LEU A 375 3.07 2.40 -24.77
C LEU A 375 4.17 2.56 -23.72
N LEU A 376 4.23 3.70 -23.03
CA LEU A 376 5.16 3.92 -21.92
C LEU A 376 4.90 2.93 -20.76
N PHE A 377 3.63 2.64 -20.44
CA PHE A 377 3.25 1.68 -19.41
C PHE A 377 3.71 0.27 -19.77
N LEU A 378 3.48 -0.15 -21.00
CA LEU A 378 3.92 -1.46 -21.48
C LEU A 378 5.45 -1.55 -21.51
N PHE A 379 6.12 -0.52 -22.00
CA PHE A 379 7.59 -0.48 -22.03
C PHE A 379 8.17 -0.53 -20.61
N PHE A 380 7.61 0.24 -19.67
CA PHE A 380 7.99 0.19 -18.26
C PHE A 380 7.77 -1.21 -17.66
N SER A 381 6.65 -1.85 -17.95
CA SER A 381 6.35 -3.19 -17.46
C SER A 381 7.35 -4.24 -17.96
N ILE A 382 7.71 -4.17 -19.25
CA ILE A 382 8.71 -5.05 -19.84
C ILE A 382 10.09 -4.80 -19.23
N LEU A 383 10.48 -3.52 -19.11
CA LEU A 383 11.77 -3.16 -18.53
C LEU A 383 11.85 -3.56 -17.05
N SER A 384 10.78 -3.37 -16.29
CA SER A 384 10.66 -3.82 -14.91
C SER A 384 10.88 -5.33 -14.79
N LEU A 385 10.15 -6.12 -15.60
CA LEU A 385 10.29 -7.57 -15.61
C LEU A 385 11.74 -8.00 -15.93
N LEU A 386 12.33 -7.41 -16.96
CA LEU A 386 13.70 -7.76 -17.37
C LEU A 386 14.74 -7.36 -16.31
N LEU A 387 14.64 -6.17 -15.75
CA LEU A 387 15.56 -5.72 -14.69
C LEU A 387 15.55 -6.68 -13.50
N TYR A 388 14.36 -7.07 -13.02
CA TYR A 388 14.24 -7.93 -11.84
C TYR A 388 14.48 -9.41 -12.11
N LEU A 389 14.31 -9.88 -13.34
CA LEU A 389 14.73 -11.24 -13.72
C LEU A 389 16.26 -11.39 -13.81
N PHE A 390 16.96 -10.32 -14.19
CA PHE A 390 18.42 -10.35 -14.40
C PHE A 390 19.20 -9.59 -13.32
N CYS A 391 18.53 -9.00 -12.34
CA CYS A 391 19.16 -8.46 -11.13
C CYS A 391 19.44 -9.62 -10.19
N PRO A 392 20.67 -9.82 -9.72
CA PRO A 392 20.94 -10.80 -8.67
C PRO A 392 20.36 -10.24 -7.36
N VAL A 393 19.70 -11.10 -6.65
CA VAL A 393 19.27 -10.87 -5.26
C VAL A 393 20.48 -11.00 -4.34
#